data_e5716caab2f5b6a6f1fe9694ef290e73
#
_entry.id   e5716caab2f5b6a6f1fe9694ef290e73
#
_cell.length_a   1.000
_cell.length_b   1.000
_cell.length_c   1.000
_cell.angle_alpha   90.00
_cell.angle_beta   90.00
_cell.angle_gamma   90.00
#
_symmetry.space_group_name_H-M   'P 1'
#
loop_
_entity.id
_entity.type
_entity.pdbx_description
1 polymer ?
#
loop_
_entity_poly.entity_id
_entity_poly.type
_entity_poly.pdbx_seq_one_letter_code
_entity_poly.pdbx_strand_id
1 'polypeptide(L)'
;MIGALTVCICSALIGALLCKEEKKRIASFEEMLFLMRCIRDEIWIRRTPTDMIFSSLSSPYLEKSGFYTVLNKEKNFYKASLCCNFTPDESEVIKDFSDKIGKSDAENQKSEFDYIISKTEEHLKKIRDEMPKRQKLNATLPVFFGLLFVVVFF
;
A
#
# COMPACT_ATOMS: atom_id res chain seq x y z
N MET A 1 14.41 38.73 -6.26
CA MET A 1 15.18 37.77 -5.43
C MET A 1 14.31 36.99 -4.43
N ILE A 2 13.45 37.61 -3.64
CA ILE A 2 12.58 36.92 -2.64
C ILE A 2 11.65 35.90 -3.31
N GLY A 3 11.03 36.25 -4.45
CA GLY A 3 10.14 35.34 -5.18
C GLY A 3 10.80 34.08 -5.72
N ALA A 4 12.06 34.17 -6.19
CA ALA A 4 12.83 33.00 -6.63
C ALA A 4 13.14 32.03 -5.49
N LEU A 5 13.47 32.56 -4.33
CA LEU A 5 13.76 31.74 -3.14
C LEU A 5 12.50 31.00 -2.64
N THR A 6 11.35 31.67 -2.65
CA THR A 6 10.07 31.05 -2.25
C THR A 6 9.68 29.91 -3.19
N VAL A 7 9.86 30.06 -4.50
CA VAL A 7 9.58 28.99 -5.48
C VAL A 7 10.47 27.77 -5.24
N CYS A 8 11.78 27.98 -5.00
CA CYS A 8 12.71 26.88 -4.70
C CYS A 8 12.34 26.13 -3.42
N ILE A 9 11.96 26.87 -2.35
CA ILE A 9 11.56 26.25 -1.08
C ILE A 9 10.26 25.43 -1.26
N CYS A 10 9.27 26.01 -1.94
CA CYS A 10 7.99 25.31 -2.19
C CYS A 10 8.21 24.03 -3.02
N SER A 11 9.06 24.07 -4.06
CA SER A 11 9.33 22.91 -4.89
C SER A 11 10.06 21.80 -4.11
N ALA A 12 10.99 22.16 -3.22
CA ALA A 12 11.67 21.20 -2.35
C ALA A 12 10.72 20.56 -1.33
N LEU A 13 9.79 21.33 -0.77
CA LEU A 13 8.75 20.82 0.14
C LEU A 13 7.81 19.84 -0.56
N ILE A 14 7.39 20.13 -1.79
CA ILE A 14 6.58 19.21 -2.60
C ILE A 14 7.31 17.88 -2.81
N GLY A 15 8.59 17.91 -3.19
CA GLY A 15 9.40 16.70 -3.36
C GLY A 15 9.49 15.87 -2.09
N ALA A 16 9.68 16.51 -0.93
CA ALA A 16 9.72 15.84 0.37
C ALA A 16 8.37 15.20 0.76
N LEU A 17 7.26 15.87 0.48
CA LEU A 17 5.92 15.34 0.71
C LEU A 17 5.62 14.11 -0.15
N LEU A 18 5.97 14.14 -1.44
CA LEU A 18 5.81 13.01 -2.35
C LEU A 18 6.60 11.78 -1.86
N CYS A 19 7.84 11.97 -1.44
CA CYS A 19 8.65 10.89 -0.86
C CYS A 19 8.04 10.31 0.43
N LYS A 20 7.44 11.14 1.27
CA LYS A 20 6.80 10.72 2.52
C LYS A 20 5.53 9.91 2.25
N GLU A 21 4.70 10.35 1.31
CA GLU A 21 3.47 9.64 0.93
C GLU A 21 3.78 8.28 0.29
N GLU A 22 4.81 8.19 -0.55
CA GLU A 22 5.24 6.92 -1.13
C GLU A 22 5.72 5.92 -0.07
N LYS A 23 6.52 6.37 0.90
CA LYS A 23 6.95 5.53 2.03
C LYS A 23 5.76 5.02 2.85
N LYS A 24 4.79 5.90 3.13
CA LYS A 24 3.59 5.55 3.87
C LYS A 24 2.75 4.51 3.12
N ARG A 25 2.60 4.66 1.80
CA ARG A 25 1.88 3.70 0.96
C ARG A 25 2.55 2.32 1.00
N ILE A 26 3.87 2.26 0.84
CA ILE A 26 4.62 1.00 0.88
C ILE A 26 4.46 0.32 2.25
N ALA A 27 4.58 1.07 3.35
CA ALA A 27 4.37 0.54 4.69
C ALA A 27 2.93 -0.02 4.87
N SER A 28 1.92 0.66 4.34
CA SER A 28 0.54 0.16 4.36
C SER A 28 0.36 -1.11 3.53
N PHE A 29 1.08 -1.23 2.40
CA PHE A 29 1.05 -2.43 1.57
C PHE A 29 1.79 -3.62 2.21
N GLU A 30 2.89 -3.38 2.92
CA GLU A 30 3.57 -4.38 3.75
C GLU A 30 2.67 -4.93 4.85
N GLU A 31 1.93 -4.04 5.52
CA GLU A 31 0.93 -4.45 6.52
C GLU A 31 -0.22 -5.25 5.90
N MET A 32 -0.67 -4.87 4.69
CA MET A 32 -1.68 -5.64 3.96
C MET A 32 -1.20 -7.05 3.66
N LEU A 33 0.05 -7.21 3.22
CA LEU A 33 0.67 -8.52 3.00
C LEU A 33 0.75 -9.33 4.30
N PHE A 34 1.08 -8.68 5.43
CA PHE A 34 1.07 -9.34 6.74
C PHE A 34 -0.35 -9.84 7.09
N LEU A 35 -1.39 -9.03 6.88
CA LEU A 35 -2.78 -9.46 7.12
C LEU A 35 -3.19 -10.63 6.22
N MET A 36 -2.78 -10.63 4.95
CA MET A 36 -3.04 -11.75 4.04
C MET A 36 -2.44 -13.06 4.58
N ARG A 37 -1.21 -13.02 5.12
CA ARG A 37 -0.58 -14.19 5.77
C ARG A 37 -1.35 -14.62 7.02
N CYS A 38 -1.76 -13.68 7.86
CA CYS A 38 -2.58 -13.98 9.04
C CYS A 38 -3.89 -14.67 8.65
N ILE A 39 -4.60 -14.16 7.65
CA ILE A 39 -5.86 -14.75 7.16
C ILE A 39 -5.63 -16.18 6.65
N ARG A 40 -4.58 -16.39 5.83
CA ARG A 40 -4.22 -17.72 5.35
C ARG A 40 -3.98 -18.69 6.50
N ASP A 41 -3.19 -18.29 7.50
CA ASP A 41 -2.82 -19.15 8.62
C ASP A 41 -4.01 -19.46 9.52
N GLU A 42 -4.90 -18.49 9.76
CA GLU A 42 -6.14 -18.70 10.51
C GLU A 42 -7.08 -19.68 9.80
N ILE A 43 -7.22 -19.56 8.48
CA ILE A 43 -8.07 -20.48 7.69
C ILE A 43 -7.45 -21.89 7.67
N TRP A 44 -6.14 -21.98 7.39
CA TRP A 44 -5.46 -23.27 7.21
C TRP A 44 -5.24 -24.03 8.52
N ILE A 45 -4.69 -23.37 9.55
CA ILE A 45 -4.26 -24.03 10.78
C ILE A 45 -5.42 -24.15 11.77
N ARG A 46 -6.16 -23.05 11.96
CA ARG A 46 -7.19 -22.97 13.00
C ARG A 46 -8.59 -23.25 12.48
N ARG A 47 -8.77 -23.25 11.16
CA ARG A 47 -10.09 -23.38 10.52
C ARG A 47 -11.13 -22.39 11.07
N THR A 48 -10.67 -21.19 11.40
CA THR A 48 -11.49 -20.13 12.00
C THR A 48 -12.48 -19.59 10.96
N PRO A 49 -13.75 -19.40 11.30
CA PRO A 49 -14.70 -18.74 10.40
C PRO A 49 -14.25 -17.33 10.02
N THR A 50 -14.44 -16.95 8.76
CA THR A 50 -13.95 -15.69 8.18
C THR A 50 -14.38 -14.46 8.97
N ASP A 51 -15.62 -14.45 9.48
CA ASP A 51 -16.14 -13.33 10.28
C ASP A 51 -15.38 -13.12 11.60
N MET A 52 -14.92 -14.21 12.22
CA MET A 52 -14.10 -14.15 13.44
C MET A 52 -12.68 -13.68 13.11
N ILE A 53 -12.13 -14.09 11.96
CA ILE A 53 -10.80 -13.65 11.52
C ILE A 53 -10.81 -12.14 11.35
N PHE A 54 -11.77 -11.58 10.62
CA PHE A 54 -11.83 -10.14 10.36
C PHE A 54 -11.96 -9.30 11.63
N SER A 55 -12.63 -9.81 12.65
CA SER A 55 -12.74 -9.10 13.93
C SER A 55 -11.48 -9.15 14.80
N SER A 56 -10.59 -10.12 14.57
CA SER A 56 -9.33 -10.28 15.31
C SER A 56 -8.13 -9.55 14.67
N LEU A 57 -8.28 -9.09 13.43
CA LEU A 57 -7.21 -8.38 12.72
C LEU A 57 -6.95 -6.99 13.33
N SER A 58 -5.69 -6.64 13.51
CA SER A 58 -5.25 -5.34 14.00
C SER A 58 -3.92 -4.97 13.38
N SER A 59 -3.77 -3.73 12.92
CA SER A 59 -2.53 -3.16 12.43
C SER A 59 -2.53 -1.64 12.61
N PRO A 60 -1.51 -1.06 13.23
CA PRO A 60 -1.46 0.37 13.54
C PRO A 60 -1.41 1.28 12.30
N TYR A 61 -0.89 0.81 11.17
CA TYR A 61 -0.82 1.59 9.93
C TYR A 61 -2.17 1.67 9.21
N LEU A 62 -2.94 0.57 9.23
CA LEU A 62 -4.25 0.49 8.57
C LEU A 62 -5.39 1.04 9.43
N GLU A 63 -5.20 1.14 10.74
CA GLU A 63 -6.22 1.69 11.65
C GLU A 63 -6.60 3.14 11.29
N LYS A 64 -5.59 3.97 10.99
CA LYS A 64 -5.78 5.37 10.63
C LYS A 64 -6.45 5.59 9.27
N SER A 65 -6.45 4.60 8.40
CA SER A 65 -7.09 4.67 7.08
C SER A 65 -8.61 4.43 7.11
N GLY A 66 -9.15 3.94 8.23
CA GLY A 66 -10.53 3.49 8.32
C GLY A 66 -10.77 2.07 7.80
N PHE A 67 -9.71 1.34 7.45
CA PHE A 67 -9.76 -0.02 6.93
C PHE A 67 -10.60 -0.95 7.80
N TYR A 68 -10.34 -0.99 9.11
CA TYR A 68 -11.06 -1.88 10.03
C TYR A 68 -12.53 -1.52 10.22
N THR A 69 -12.87 -0.24 10.13
CA THR A 69 -14.27 0.21 10.20
C THR A 69 -15.07 -0.36 9.02
N VAL A 70 -14.50 -0.28 7.82
CA VAL A 70 -15.14 -0.83 6.62
C VAL A 70 -15.11 -2.36 6.63
N LEU A 71 -13.99 -2.98 7.04
CA LEU A 71 -13.88 -4.44 7.12
C LEU A 71 -14.92 -5.05 8.05
N ASN A 72 -15.14 -4.46 9.22
CA ASN A 72 -16.13 -4.92 10.19
C ASN A 72 -17.57 -4.73 9.71
N LYS A 73 -17.83 -3.67 8.93
CA LYS A 73 -19.14 -3.35 8.38
C LYS A 73 -19.48 -4.19 7.15
N GLU A 74 -18.59 -4.23 6.17
CA GLU A 74 -18.85 -4.84 4.86
C GLU A 74 -18.45 -6.32 4.81
N LYS A 75 -17.66 -6.80 5.78
CA LYS A 75 -17.11 -8.17 5.80
C LYS A 75 -16.41 -8.56 4.48
N ASN A 76 -15.82 -7.58 3.81
CA ASN A 76 -15.14 -7.74 2.53
C ASN A 76 -13.77 -7.07 2.58
N PHE A 77 -12.72 -7.89 2.42
CA PHE A 77 -11.32 -7.46 2.54
C PHE A 77 -10.92 -6.47 1.45
N TYR A 78 -11.36 -6.70 0.20
CA TYR A 78 -11.08 -5.79 -0.91
C TYR A 78 -11.77 -4.43 -0.71
N LYS A 79 -13.06 -4.41 -0.35
CA LYS A 79 -13.77 -3.14 -0.09
C LYS A 79 -13.12 -2.33 1.02
N ALA A 80 -12.63 -3.00 2.07
CA ALA A 80 -11.89 -2.34 3.14
C ALA A 80 -10.58 -1.74 2.63
N SER A 81 -9.87 -2.42 1.73
CA SER A 81 -8.61 -1.92 1.16
C SER A 81 -8.75 -0.65 0.33
N LEU A 82 -9.94 -0.36 -0.19
CA LEU A 82 -10.22 0.88 -0.95
C LEU A 82 -10.08 2.15 -0.10
N CYS A 83 -10.10 2.03 1.24
CA CYS A 83 -9.77 3.15 2.14
C CYS A 83 -8.27 3.48 2.17
N CYS A 84 -7.44 2.59 1.62
CA CYS A 84 -6.00 2.77 1.53
C CYS A 84 -5.64 3.28 0.14
N ASN A 85 -4.59 4.11 0.07
CA ASN A 85 -4.15 4.71 -1.20
C ASN A 85 -3.20 3.75 -1.95
N PHE A 86 -3.72 2.60 -2.43
CA PHE A 86 -2.97 1.63 -3.22
C PHE A 86 -2.99 1.95 -4.71
N THR A 87 -1.96 1.49 -5.43
CA THR A 87 -1.94 1.55 -6.88
C THR A 87 -2.94 0.55 -7.48
N PRO A 88 -3.33 0.70 -8.76
CA PRO A 88 -4.20 -0.27 -9.43
C PRO A 88 -3.67 -1.71 -9.36
N ASP A 89 -2.36 -1.91 -9.57
CA ASP A 89 -1.72 -3.23 -9.52
C ASP A 89 -1.78 -3.84 -8.11
N GLU A 90 -1.52 -3.03 -7.07
CA GLU A 90 -1.64 -3.45 -5.67
C GLU A 90 -3.09 -3.80 -5.31
N SER A 91 -4.05 -3.01 -5.80
CA SER A 91 -5.48 -3.23 -5.57
C SER A 91 -5.99 -4.49 -6.27
N GLU A 92 -5.47 -4.81 -7.47
CA GLU A 92 -5.81 -6.03 -8.21
C GLU A 92 -5.39 -7.27 -7.43
N VAL A 93 -4.17 -7.30 -6.90
CA VAL A 93 -3.67 -8.42 -6.09
C VAL A 93 -4.51 -8.62 -4.82
N ILE A 94 -4.89 -7.52 -4.13
CA ILE A 94 -5.75 -7.59 -2.94
C ILE A 94 -7.14 -8.10 -3.31
N LYS A 95 -7.67 -7.71 -4.46
CA LYS A 95 -8.93 -8.19 -4.98
C LYS A 95 -8.89 -9.69 -5.25
N ASP A 96 -7.85 -10.16 -5.96
CA ASP A 96 -7.67 -11.58 -6.25
C ASP A 96 -7.62 -12.41 -4.96
N PHE A 97 -6.91 -11.93 -3.94
CA PHE A 97 -6.86 -12.57 -2.63
C PHE A 97 -8.25 -12.59 -1.96
N SER A 98 -8.92 -11.44 -1.92
CA SER A 98 -10.25 -11.30 -1.32
C SER A 98 -11.29 -12.21 -1.98
N ASP A 99 -11.20 -12.34 -3.32
CA ASP A 99 -12.11 -13.17 -4.11
C ASP A 99 -11.94 -14.68 -3.86
N LYS A 100 -10.82 -15.11 -3.29
CA LYS A 100 -10.56 -16.51 -2.93
C LYS A 100 -11.00 -16.86 -1.51
N ILE A 101 -11.25 -15.88 -0.66
CA ILE A 101 -11.67 -16.13 0.73
C ILE A 101 -13.02 -16.85 0.73
N GLY A 102 -13.06 -18.06 1.30
CA GLY A 102 -14.28 -18.85 1.48
C GLY A 102 -14.87 -19.51 0.22
N LYS A 103 -14.15 -19.53 -0.92
CA LYS A 103 -14.66 -20.09 -2.19
C LYS A 103 -14.26 -21.54 -2.46
N SER A 104 -13.25 -22.07 -1.78
CA SER A 104 -12.78 -23.45 -1.97
C SER A 104 -12.52 -24.14 -0.63
N ASP A 105 -12.28 -25.44 -0.67
CA ASP A 105 -11.84 -26.19 0.48
C ASP A 105 -10.47 -25.68 0.99
N ALA A 106 -10.18 -25.90 2.27
CA ALA A 106 -9.03 -25.30 2.95
C ALA A 106 -7.68 -25.60 2.29
N GLU A 107 -7.56 -26.77 1.64
CA GLU A 107 -6.30 -27.22 1.03
C GLU A 107 -6.02 -26.50 -0.31
N ASN A 108 -7.02 -26.40 -1.17
CA ASN A 108 -6.95 -25.64 -2.42
C ASN A 108 -6.81 -24.14 -2.14
N GLN A 109 -7.54 -23.62 -1.16
CA GLN A 109 -7.47 -22.23 -0.74
C GLN A 109 -6.08 -21.85 -0.24
N LYS A 110 -5.41 -22.72 0.52
CA LYS A 110 -4.03 -22.50 0.96
C LYS A 110 -3.08 -22.34 -0.22
N SER A 111 -3.13 -23.26 -1.20
CA SER A 111 -2.28 -23.20 -2.38
C SER A 111 -2.49 -21.90 -3.18
N GLU A 112 -3.73 -21.48 -3.34
CA GLU A 112 -4.06 -20.22 -4.01
C GLU A 112 -3.54 -19.00 -3.23
N PHE A 113 -3.68 -18.99 -1.90
CA PHE A 113 -3.15 -17.92 -1.05
C PHE A 113 -1.62 -17.88 -1.08
N ASP A 114 -0.94 -19.02 -0.98
CA ASP A 114 0.52 -19.10 -1.05
C ASP A 114 1.04 -18.53 -2.37
N TYR A 115 0.36 -18.81 -3.49
CA TYR A 115 0.69 -18.23 -4.79
C TYR A 115 0.52 -16.71 -4.83
N ILE A 116 -0.63 -16.19 -4.35
CA ILE A 116 -0.90 -14.74 -4.36
C ILE A 116 0.07 -14.02 -3.42
N ILE A 117 0.32 -14.57 -2.24
CA ILE A 117 1.26 -14.00 -1.25
C ILE A 117 2.66 -13.94 -1.85
N SER A 118 3.15 -15.02 -2.47
CA SER A 118 4.47 -15.07 -3.11
C SER A 118 4.59 -14.02 -4.23
N LYS A 119 3.57 -13.88 -5.07
CA LYS A 119 3.51 -12.85 -6.12
C LYS A 119 3.55 -11.44 -5.52
N THR A 120 2.84 -11.24 -4.40
CA THR A 120 2.81 -9.95 -3.69
C THR A 120 4.16 -9.61 -3.07
N GLU A 121 4.85 -10.62 -2.51
CA GLU A 121 6.22 -10.47 -1.97
C GLU A 121 7.22 -10.07 -3.04
N GLU A 122 7.16 -10.70 -4.21
CA GLU A 122 8.00 -10.36 -5.35
C GLU A 122 7.74 -8.93 -5.84
N HIS A 123 6.47 -8.55 -5.94
CA HIS A 123 6.08 -7.19 -6.30
C HIS A 123 6.58 -6.16 -5.29
N LEU A 124 6.42 -6.44 -4.01
CA LEU A 124 6.90 -5.57 -2.93
C LEU A 124 8.42 -5.42 -2.94
N LYS A 125 9.15 -6.53 -3.16
CA LYS A 125 10.61 -6.51 -3.31
C LYS A 125 11.03 -5.61 -4.47
N LYS A 126 10.39 -5.73 -5.62
CA LYS A 126 10.65 -4.87 -6.79
C LYS A 126 10.42 -3.40 -6.48
N ILE A 127 9.30 -3.05 -5.84
CA ILE A 127 9.02 -1.68 -5.40
C ILE A 127 10.12 -1.17 -4.46
N ARG A 128 10.55 -1.98 -3.50
CA ARG A 128 11.58 -1.62 -2.53
C ARG A 128 12.94 -1.39 -3.20
N ASP A 129 13.31 -2.21 -4.17
CA ASP A 129 14.56 -2.07 -4.93
C ASP A 129 14.56 -0.82 -5.84
N GLU A 130 13.40 -0.43 -6.36
CA GLU A 130 13.22 0.79 -7.17
C GLU A 130 13.07 2.06 -6.31
N MET A 131 12.69 1.94 -5.05
CA MET A 131 12.39 3.06 -4.16
C MET A 131 13.51 4.10 -4.06
N PRO A 132 14.81 3.73 -3.92
CA PRO A 132 15.88 4.72 -3.86
C PRO A 132 15.99 5.57 -5.12
N LYS A 133 15.75 4.98 -6.29
CA LYS A 133 15.77 5.67 -7.59
C LYS A 133 14.59 6.65 -7.71
N ARG A 134 13.39 6.19 -7.33
CA ARG A 134 12.17 7.02 -7.34
C ARG A 134 12.26 8.17 -6.36
N GLN A 135 12.81 7.95 -5.15
CA GLN A 135 13.00 9.02 -4.16
C GLN A 135 13.97 10.08 -4.65
N LYS A 136 15.10 9.70 -5.25
CA LYS A 136 16.03 10.66 -5.88
C LYS A 136 15.31 11.47 -6.97
N LEU A 137 14.55 10.83 -7.83
CA LEU A 137 13.80 11.49 -8.90
C LEU A 137 12.77 12.47 -8.33
N ASN A 138 11.94 12.02 -7.39
CA ASN A 138 10.89 12.82 -6.76
C ASN A 138 11.45 14.02 -5.96
N ALA A 139 12.66 13.89 -5.41
CA ALA A 139 13.35 14.99 -4.72
C ALA A 139 13.99 15.98 -5.71
N THR A 140 14.55 15.48 -6.82
CA THR A 140 15.36 16.30 -7.74
C THR A 140 14.52 17.02 -8.78
N LEU A 141 13.47 16.36 -9.29
CA LEU A 141 12.62 16.87 -10.37
C LEU A 141 11.92 18.21 -10.01
N PRO A 142 11.26 18.35 -8.85
CA PRO A 142 10.65 19.61 -8.45
C PRO A 142 11.66 20.75 -8.30
N VAL A 143 12.86 20.45 -7.81
CA VAL A 143 13.94 21.46 -7.66
C VAL A 143 14.41 21.95 -9.03
N PHE A 144 14.58 21.04 -10.01
CA PHE A 144 14.93 21.42 -11.37
C PHE A 144 13.85 22.27 -12.02
N PHE A 145 12.58 21.92 -11.87
CA PHE A 145 11.48 22.73 -12.39
C PHE A 145 11.41 24.11 -11.73
N GLY A 146 11.63 24.16 -10.41
CA GLY A 146 11.69 25.44 -9.69
C GLY A 146 12.82 26.35 -10.18
N LEU A 147 14.02 25.78 -10.43
CA LEU A 147 15.17 26.49 -10.97
C LEU A 147 14.92 26.99 -12.40
N LEU A 148 14.36 26.14 -13.25
CA LEU A 148 14.03 26.47 -14.63
C LEU A 148 13.00 27.59 -14.71
N PHE A 149 11.99 27.56 -13.82
CA PHE A 149 11.00 28.62 -13.72
C PHE A 149 11.65 29.97 -13.33
N VAL A 150 12.57 29.94 -12.39
CA VAL A 150 13.33 31.14 -11.98
C VAL A 150 14.14 31.72 -13.15
N VAL A 151 14.85 30.87 -13.91
CA VAL A 151 15.67 31.31 -15.06
C VAL A 151 14.82 31.90 -16.20
N VAL A 152 13.62 31.41 -16.41
CA VAL A 152 12.73 31.87 -17.51
C VAL A 152 12.00 33.15 -17.16
N PHE A 153 11.65 33.36 -15.88
CA PHE A 153 10.76 34.47 -15.45
C PHE A 153 11.47 35.57 -14.66
N PHE A 154 12.74 35.37 -14.27
CA PHE A 154 13.54 36.35 -13.53
C PHE A 154 14.93 36.53 -14.14
#